data_d10e665a637104ed29e2b9dfd5e34549
#
_entry.id   d10e665a637104ed29e2b9dfd5e34549
#
_cell.length_a   1.000
_cell.length_b   1.000
_cell.length_c   1.000
_cell.angle_alpha   90.00
_cell.angle_beta   90.00
_cell.angle_gamma   90.00
#
_symmetry.space_group_name_H-M   'P 1'
#
loop_
_entity.id
_entity.type
_entity.pdbx_description
1 polymer ?
#
loop_
_entity_poly.entity_id
_entity_poly.type
_entity_poly.pdbx_seq_one_letter_code
_entity_poly.pdbx_strand_id
1 'polypeptide(L)'
;MKILTTVLTFLFIGAQTIKAQTLLNQTLVHDGNNREYAIYIPASYDQSQAVPLLFNFHGGGGNIVDYMSSVDMRPIADTANFILVYPQAVPDPGNGGATSWMHKAPTTFDDVPFVEAMIDVIAAEYMIDDNRVYVCGYSLGGEFTYELACSLNNRIAAAGAVARTMQGETFNNCAPQHPTGVLTILGTADGISDYNGITFNGIQYYMSAAETHGYWATANNCDANPTMSTVANTNTSDGSTVERYSWKDASGCTYVEHLKVVNGGHDWPGVFGNMDIDASQEIWSFVSRYNLSGLVGCATNSIENTLGQEEVLRVFPNPFKDQLIVESPFEGTQNYALYSILGEHVLTGSIHSGSTLIELSKIPDGLYILKIRGQAIKLIKRK
;
A
#
# COMPACT_ATOMS: atom_id res chain seq x y z
N MET A 1 53.37 26.45 45.70
CA MET A 1 52.00 26.83 45.41
C MET A 1 51.56 26.06 44.19
N LYS A 2 50.83 24.95 44.37
CA LYS A 2 50.37 24.07 43.29
C LYS A 2 48.95 24.53 42.94
N ILE A 3 48.75 24.97 41.72
CA ILE A 3 47.44 25.36 41.17
C ILE A 3 46.76 24.07 40.70
N LEU A 4 45.63 23.73 41.33
CA LEU A 4 44.80 22.60 40.96
C LEU A 4 43.77 23.08 39.92
N THR A 5 43.93 22.67 38.67
CA THR A 5 42.98 23.00 37.61
C THR A 5 41.88 21.95 37.59
N THR A 6 40.70 22.31 38.06
CA THR A 6 39.50 21.45 38.00
C THR A 6 38.90 21.56 36.61
N VAL A 7 38.92 20.47 35.84
CA VAL A 7 38.24 20.34 34.56
C VAL A 7 36.77 19.96 34.81
N LEU A 8 35.86 20.87 34.56
CA LEU A 8 34.42 20.61 34.64
C LEU A 8 33.94 20.01 33.31
N THR A 9 33.67 18.70 33.30
CA THR A 9 33.13 17.99 32.16
C THR A 9 31.61 18.22 32.15
N PHE A 10 31.12 19.04 31.23
CA PHE A 10 29.68 19.18 30.98
C PHE A 10 29.16 17.94 30.20
N LEU A 11 28.37 17.11 30.88
CA LEU A 11 27.62 16.05 30.27
C LEU A 11 26.40 16.69 29.57
N PHE A 12 26.43 16.81 28.23
CA PHE A 12 25.25 17.15 27.45
C PHE A 12 24.33 15.93 27.40
N ILE A 13 23.35 15.88 28.30
CA ILE A 13 22.21 14.96 28.18
C ILE A 13 21.30 15.59 27.11
N GLY A 14 21.42 15.10 25.88
CA GLY A 14 20.47 15.44 24.84
C GLY A 14 19.08 14.97 25.27
N ALA A 15 18.19 15.92 25.55
CA ALA A 15 16.79 15.62 25.77
C ALA A 15 16.24 15.04 24.44
N GLN A 16 16.08 13.73 24.36
CA GLN A 16 15.28 13.11 23.31
C GLN A 16 13.83 13.55 23.54
N THR A 17 13.31 14.41 22.68
CA THR A 17 11.88 14.70 22.64
C THR A 17 11.17 13.42 22.22
N ILE A 18 10.53 12.75 23.17
CA ILE A 18 9.60 11.67 22.88
C ILE A 18 8.47 12.32 22.08
N LYS A 19 8.43 12.11 20.77
CA LYS A 19 7.26 12.50 19.96
C LYS A 19 6.11 11.59 20.41
N ALA A 20 5.01 12.20 20.84
CA ALA A 20 3.81 11.46 21.16
C ALA A 20 3.14 11.02 19.86
N GLN A 21 2.58 9.80 19.86
CA GLN A 21 1.64 9.36 18.83
C GLN A 21 0.54 10.39 18.65
N THR A 22 0.14 10.65 17.41
CA THR A 22 -0.81 11.71 17.11
C THR A 22 -1.96 11.17 16.26
N LEU A 23 -3.19 11.35 16.77
CA LEU A 23 -4.43 11.10 16.02
C LEU A 23 -5.03 12.45 15.63
N LEU A 24 -5.22 12.69 14.33
CA LEU A 24 -5.79 13.91 13.80
C LEU A 24 -7.05 13.59 13.00
N ASN A 25 -8.13 14.35 13.23
CA ASN A 25 -9.28 14.38 12.33
C ASN A 25 -9.03 15.47 11.29
N GLN A 26 -9.08 15.08 10.03
CA GLN A 26 -8.79 15.92 8.88
C GLN A 26 -9.99 16.05 7.97
N THR A 27 -10.02 17.11 7.19
CA THR A 27 -10.99 17.32 6.13
C THR A 27 -10.27 17.64 4.82
N LEU A 28 -10.80 17.11 3.72
CA LEU A 28 -10.34 17.39 2.37
C LEU A 28 -11.53 17.82 1.53
N VAL A 29 -11.44 18.96 0.86
CA VAL A 29 -12.42 19.36 -0.15
C VAL A 29 -12.15 18.56 -1.42
N HIS A 30 -13.06 17.68 -1.77
CA HIS A 30 -12.99 16.88 -2.99
C HIS A 30 -14.33 17.02 -3.74
N ASP A 31 -14.27 17.36 -5.02
CA ASP A 31 -15.44 17.61 -5.88
C ASP A 31 -16.49 18.56 -5.26
N GLY A 32 -16.01 19.60 -4.57
CA GLY A 32 -16.85 20.61 -3.91
C GLY A 32 -17.49 20.13 -2.59
N ASN A 33 -17.19 18.93 -2.14
CA ASN A 33 -17.69 18.37 -0.88
C ASN A 33 -16.58 18.28 0.17
N ASN A 34 -16.93 18.59 1.43
CA ASN A 34 -16.03 18.31 2.55
C ASN A 34 -16.07 16.82 2.85
N ARG A 35 -14.91 16.16 2.70
CA ARG A 35 -14.71 14.75 3.02
C ARG A 35 -13.84 14.66 4.28
N GLU A 36 -14.11 13.68 5.10
CA GLU A 36 -13.45 13.51 6.40
C GLU A 36 -12.58 12.25 6.43
N TYR A 37 -11.49 12.29 7.16
CA TYR A 37 -10.67 11.13 7.50
C TYR A 37 -9.94 11.34 8.83
N ALA A 38 -9.66 10.27 9.55
CA ALA A 38 -8.74 10.27 10.67
C ALA A 38 -7.37 9.75 10.20
N ILE A 39 -6.30 10.44 10.58
CA ILE A 39 -4.92 10.01 10.33
C ILE A 39 -4.20 9.79 11.65
N TYR A 40 -3.54 8.65 11.77
CA TYR A 40 -2.73 8.29 12.93
C TYR A 40 -1.26 8.24 12.55
N ILE A 41 -0.47 9.04 13.25
CA ILE A 41 0.99 9.12 13.09
C ILE A 41 1.62 8.42 14.30
N PRO A 42 2.35 7.31 14.13
CA PRO A 42 2.98 6.61 15.23
C PRO A 42 4.11 7.43 15.87
N ALA A 43 4.37 7.19 17.15
CA ALA A 43 5.43 7.90 17.89
C ALA A 43 6.83 7.67 17.31
N SER A 44 7.04 6.55 16.64
CA SER A 44 8.29 6.18 15.96
C SER A 44 8.54 6.96 14.66
N TYR A 45 7.53 7.63 14.10
CA TYR A 45 7.68 8.43 12.89
C TYR A 45 8.40 9.74 13.19
N ASP A 46 9.56 9.95 12.59
CA ASP A 46 10.44 11.11 12.84
C ASP A 46 10.80 11.92 11.59
N GLN A 47 10.23 11.55 10.45
CA GLN A 47 10.51 12.13 9.12
C GLN A 47 11.96 11.88 8.62
N SER A 48 12.70 10.98 9.23
CA SER A 48 14.05 10.63 8.76
C SER A 48 14.05 9.62 7.61
N GLN A 49 12.99 8.82 7.52
CA GLN A 49 12.78 7.80 6.49
C GLN A 49 11.32 7.77 6.04
N ALA A 50 11.14 7.45 4.77
CA ALA A 50 9.80 7.24 4.23
C ALA A 50 9.17 5.97 4.81
N VAL A 51 7.90 6.09 5.25
CA VAL A 51 7.15 5.00 5.88
C VAL A 51 5.96 4.57 5.02
N PRO A 52 5.50 3.32 5.14
CA PRO A 52 4.28 2.88 4.45
C PRO A 52 3.05 3.68 4.87
N LEU A 53 2.05 3.71 3.98
CA LEU A 53 0.72 4.28 4.22
C LEU A 53 -0.32 3.16 4.10
N LEU A 54 -1.19 3.02 5.11
CA LEU A 54 -2.29 2.06 5.11
C LEU A 54 -3.62 2.77 5.29
N PHE A 55 -4.56 2.55 4.37
CA PHE A 55 -5.96 2.95 4.52
C PHE A 55 -6.78 1.79 5.03
N ASN A 56 -7.66 2.04 6.02
CA ASN A 56 -8.57 1.05 6.57
C ASN A 56 -10.02 1.55 6.49
N PHE A 57 -10.83 0.91 5.62
CA PHE A 57 -12.18 1.34 5.24
C PHE A 57 -13.25 0.63 6.06
N HIS A 58 -14.15 1.39 6.71
CA HIS A 58 -15.27 0.86 7.45
C HIS A 58 -16.34 0.20 6.56
N GLY A 59 -17.18 -0.64 7.14
CA GLY A 59 -18.33 -1.24 6.46
C GLY A 59 -19.48 -0.27 6.19
N GLY A 60 -20.47 -0.71 5.45
CA GLY A 60 -21.67 0.07 5.16
C GLY A 60 -22.41 0.52 6.42
N GLY A 61 -22.90 1.76 6.44
CA GLY A 61 -23.53 2.38 7.60
C GLY A 61 -22.56 2.75 8.72
N GLY A 62 -21.27 2.50 8.56
CA GLY A 62 -20.24 2.75 9.57
C GLY A 62 -19.79 4.21 9.65
N ASN A 63 -18.99 4.50 10.65
CA ASN A 63 -18.29 5.76 10.82
C ASN A 63 -16.89 5.53 11.39
N ILE A 64 -16.02 6.54 11.27
CA ILE A 64 -14.60 6.47 11.70
C ILE A 64 -14.50 6.10 13.19
N VAL A 65 -15.29 6.73 14.05
CA VAL A 65 -15.13 6.63 15.51
C VAL A 65 -15.41 5.21 15.99
N ASP A 66 -16.57 4.67 15.59
CA ASP A 66 -16.99 3.32 16.00
C ASP A 66 -16.10 2.26 15.35
N TYR A 67 -15.75 2.45 14.07
CA TYR A 67 -14.91 1.49 13.37
C TYR A 67 -13.47 1.46 13.93
N MET A 68 -12.85 2.62 14.14
CA MET A 68 -11.53 2.70 14.77
C MET A 68 -11.51 2.18 16.21
N SER A 69 -12.64 2.29 16.93
CA SER A 69 -12.78 1.72 18.27
C SER A 69 -12.87 0.19 18.24
N SER A 70 -13.50 -0.37 17.22
CA SER A 70 -13.68 -1.83 17.07
C SER A 70 -12.48 -2.47 16.38
N VAL A 71 -12.01 -1.88 15.29
CA VAL A 71 -10.89 -2.37 14.46
C VAL A 71 -9.71 -1.44 14.61
N ASP A 72 -9.06 -1.51 15.78
CA ASP A 72 -7.94 -0.64 16.14
C ASP A 72 -6.60 -1.20 15.63
N MET A 73 -6.10 -0.68 14.52
CA MET A 73 -4.77 -1.03 13.98
C MET A 73 -3.64 -0.10 14.46
N ARG A 74 -3.92 0.88 15.32
CA ARG A 74 -2.89 1.82 15.82
C ARG A 74 -1.75 1.13 16.59
N PRO A 75 -1.99 0.11 17.43
CA PRO A 75 -0.89 -0.62 18.08
C PRO A 75 0.05 -1.32 17.08
N ILE A 76 -0.47 -1.74 15.92
CA ILE A 76 0.35 -2.31 14.84
C ILE A 76 1.14 -1.20 14.16
N ALA A 77 0.51 -0.04 13.91
CA ALA A 77 1.18 1.12 13.34
C ALA A 77 2.35 1.60 14.22
N ASP A 78 2.18 1.60 15.54
CA ASP A 78 3.24 1.96 16.51
C ASP A 78 4.45 1.04 16.44
N THR A 79 4.22 -0.26 16.29
CA THR A 79 5.31 -1.27 16.29
C THR A 79 5.97 -1.41 14.92
N ALA A 80 5.20 -1.21 13.84
CA ALA A 80 5.65 -1.41 12.46
C ALA A 80 6.01 -0.11 11.73
N ASN A 81 5.81 1.06 12.35
CA ASN A 81 6.14 2.38 11.84
C ASN A 81 5.52 2.69 10.47
N PHE A 82 4.20 2.69 10.39
CA PHE A 82 3.46 3.14 9.21
C PHE A 82 2.39 4.17 9.59
N ILE A 83 2.03 5.04 8.65
CA ILE A 83 0.93 5.99 8.80
C ILE A 83 -0.37 5.26 8.48
N LEU A 84 -1.37 5.39 9.39
CA LEU A 84 -2.66 4.72 9.28
C LEU A 84 -3.78 5.75 9.05
N VAL A 85 -4.65 5.49 8.09
CA VAL A 85 -5.77 6.37 7.73
C VAL A 85 -7.08 5.62 7.81
N TYR A 86 -8.08 6.24 8.46
CA TYR A 86 -9.47 5.79 8.49
C TYR A 86 -10.33 6.83 7.77
N PRO A 87 -10.67 6.63 6.50
CA PRO A 87 -11.54 7.55 5.78
C PRO A 87 -13.00 7.40 6.19
N GLN A 88 -13.80 8.45 5.97
CA GLN A 88 -15.25 8.47 6.17
C GLN A 88 -15.98 8.38 4.84
N ALA A 89 -16.81 7.36 4.70
CA ALA A 89 -17.76 7.27 3.59
C ALA A 89 -18.87 8.31 3.72
N VAL A 90 -19.48 8.67 2.61
CA VAL A 90 -20.62 9.60 2.58
C VAL A 90 -21.96 8.86 2.71
N PRO A 91 -23.04 9.55 3.18
CA PRO A 91 -24.38 9.00 3.14
C PRO A 91 -24.81 8.71 1.69
N ASP A 92 -25.31 7.49 1.45
CA ASP A 92 -25.83 7.06 0.15
C ASP A 92 -27.35 7.21 0.13
N PRO A 93 -27.91 8.14 -0.68
CA PRO A 93 -29.35 8.30 -0.82
C PRO A 93 -30.05 7.04 -1.38
N GLY A 94 -29.35 6.25 -2.19
CA GLY A 94 -29.84 4.98 -2.73
C GLY A 94 -29.95 3.87 -1.69
N ASN A 95 -29.24 4.01 -0.56
CA ASN A 95 -29.26 3.07 0.55
C ASN A 95 -29.89 3.68 1.82
N GLY A 96 -30.93 4.48 1.67
CA GLY A 96 -31.66 5.08 2.79
C GLY A 96 -30.84 6.08 3.62
N GLY A 97 -29.74 6.59 3.10
CA GLY A 97 -28.84 7.53 3.79
C GLY A 97 -27.77 6.87 4.67
N ALA A 98 -27.66 5.54 4.67
CA ALA A 98 -26.53 4.87 5.30
C ALA A 98 -25.22 5.20 4.56
N THR A 99 -24.12 5.35 5.29
CA THR A 99 -22.78 5.60 4.66
C THR A 99 -22.35 4.42 3.80
N SER A 100 -21.84 4.72 2.60
CA SER A 100 -21.40 3.72 1.65
C SER A 100 -20.23 4.24 0.82
N TRP A 101 -19.36 3.33 0.35
CA TRP A 101 -18.27 3.66 -0.58
C TRP A 101 -18.85 3.68 -1.99
N MET A 102 -18.86 4.85 -2.61
CA MET A 102 -19.46 5.09 -3.93
C MET A 102 -18.38 5.24 -4.97
N HIS A 103 -18.34 4.33 -5.92
CA HIS A 103 -17.34 4.29 -6.98
C HIS A 103 -17.90 3.78 -8.31
N LYS A 104 -19.22 3.82 -8.47
CA LYS A 104 -19.93 3.30 -9.63
C LYS A 104 -20.94 4.31 -10.18
N ALA A 105 -21.05 4.38 -11.49
CA ALA A 105 -22.09 5.18 -12.12
C ALA A 105 -23.50 4.56 -11.90
N PRO A 106 -24.57 5.37 -11.73
CA PRO A 106 -24.56 6.82 -11.69
C PRO A 106 -24.34 7.34 -10.26
N THR A 107 -23.16 7.73 -9.90
CA THR A 107 -22.89 8.37 -8.60
C THR A 107 -22.50 9.83 -8.80
N THR A 108 -22.88 10.70 -7.85
CA THR A 108 -22.39 12.08 -7.77
C THR A 108 -21.13 12.19 -6.91
N PHE A 109 -20.72 11.09 -6.27
CA PHE A 109 -19.51 10.98 -5.50
C PHE A 109 -18.71 9.81 -6.05
N ASP A 110 -17.42 10.02 -6.29
CA ASP A 110 -16.49 8.94 -6.62
C ASP A 110 -15.42 8.89 -5.54
N ASP A 111 -15.42 7.79 -4.78
CA ASP A 111 -14.48 7.61 -3.68
C ASP A 111 -13.09 7.18 -4.16
N VAL A 112 -12.93 6.70 -5.39
CA VAL A 112 -11.61 6.31 -5.93
C VAL A 112 -10.72 7.54 -6.08
N PRO A 113 -11.10 8.64 -6.78
CA PRO A 113 -10.33 9.87 -6.82
C PRO A 113 -10.16 10.55 -5.45
N PHE A 114 -11.11 10.37 -4.54
CA PHE A 114 -10.96 10.88 -3.17
C PHE A 114 -9.80 10.19 -2.43
N VAL A 115 -9.64 8.87 -2.57
CA VAL A 115 -8.50 8.14 -2.01
C VAL A 115 -7.19 8.60 -2.65
N GLU A 116 -7.15 8.78 -3.96
CA GLU A 116 -5.98 9.31 -4.66
C GLU A 116 -5.60 10.70 -4.14
N ALA A 117 -6.57 11.59 -3.98
CA ALA A 117 -6.34 12.93 -3.43
C ALA A 117 -5.83 12.89 -1.98
N MET A 118 -6.33 11.96 -1.15
CA MET A 118 -5.78 11.75 0.21
C MET A 118 -4.33 11.30 0.17
N ILE A 119 -3.96 10.36 -0.71
CA ILE A 119 -2.56 9.94 -0.86
C ILE A 119 -1.68 11.15 -1.19
N ASP A 120 -2.09 12.01 -2.12
CA ASP A 120 -1.32 13.17 -2.56
C ASP A 120 -1.16 14.23 -1.44
N VAL A 121 -2.24 14.52 -0.71
CA VAL A 121 -2.21 15.47 0.43
C VAL A 121 -1.33 14.94 1.56
N ILE A 122 -1.44 13.65 1.88
CA ILE A 122 -0.63 13.02 2.92
C ILE A 122 0.84 12.97 2.51
N ALA A 123 1.15 12.64 1.25
CA ALA A 123 2.52 12.65 0.72
C ALA A 123 3.15 14.05 0.69
N ALA A 124 2.33 15.11 0.59
CA ALA A 124 2.81 16.49 0.65
C ALA A 124 3.19 16.93 2.07
N GLU A 125 2.56 16.34 3.09
CA GLU A 125 2.77 16.69 4.51
C GLU A 125 3.71 15.73 5.23
N TYR A 126 3.65 14.44 4.90
CA TYR A 126 4.43 13.38 5.55
C TYR A 126 5.33 12.67 4.55
N MET A 127 6.49 12.20 5.03
CA MET A 127 7.42 11.40 4.23
C MET A 127 6.91 9.96 4.16
N ILE A 128 6.01 9.68 3.21
CA ILE A 128 5.54 8.32 2.92
C ILE A 128 6.35 7.67 1.80
N ASP A 129 6.37 6.34 1.78
CA ASP A 129 6.91 5.57 0.66
C ASP A 129 5.79 5.31 -0.36
N ASP A 130 5.78 6.09 -1.43
CA ASP A 130 4.78 6.00 -2.51
C ASP A 130 4.70 4.60 -3.16
N ASN A 131 5.73 3.77 -2.99
CA ASN A 131 5.71 2.39 -3.48
C ASN A 131 5.06 1.41 -2.49
N ARG A 132 4.76 1.85 -1.26
CA ARG A 132 4.18 1.04 -0.20
C ARG A 132 2.91 1.66 0.37
N VAL A 133 1.95 1.90 -0.52
CA VAL A 133 0.60 2.31 -0.15
C VAL A 133 -0.30 1.09 -0.19
N TYR A 134 -1.00 0.85 0.91
CA TYR A 134 -1.84 -0.32 1.11
C TYR A 134 -3.26 0.06 1.45
N VAL A 135 -4.18 -0.84 1.16
CA VAL A 135 -5.60 -0.68 1.48
C VAL A 135 -6.15 -1.92 2.18
N CYS A 136 -7.00 -1.72 3.17
CA CYS A 136 -7.78 -2.80 3.75
C CYS A 136 -9.15 -2.29 4.18
N GLY A 137 -10.08 -3.22 4.43
CA GLY A 137 -11.40 -2.82 4.87
C GLY A 137 -12.31 -3.99 5.20
N TYR A 138 -13.43 -3.65 5.83
CA TYR A 138 -14.47 -4.55 6.30
C TYR A 138 -15.75 -4.41 5.49
N SER A 139 -16.41 -5.52 5.13
CA SER A 139 -17.69 -5.52 4.45
C SER A 139 -17.67 -4.64 3.18
N LEU A 140 -18.48 -3.60 3.06
CA LEU A 140 -18.42 -2.66 1.92
C LEU A 140 -17.05 -1.97 1.81
N GLY A 141 -16.32 -1.75 2.91
CA GLY A 141 -14.93 -1.30 2.86
C GLY A 141 -13.99 -2.35 2.27
N GLY A 142 -14.24 -3.65 2.54
CA GLY A 142 -13.53 -4.77 1.91
C GLY A 142 -13.80 -4.87 0.40
N GLU A 143 -15.04 -4.62 -0.03
CA GLU A 143 -15.40 -4.50 -1.45
C GLU A 143 -14.59 -3.37 -2.11
N PHE A 144 -14.64 -2.18 -1.49
CA PHE A 144 -13.96 -0.99 -2.00
C PHE A 144 -12.44 -1.20 -2.11
N THR A 145 -11.86 -2.02 -1.24
CA THR A 145 -10.45 -2.42 -1.29
C THR A 145 -10.08 -3.08 -2.62
N TYR A 146 -10.94 -3.95 -3.17
CA TYR A 146 -10.72 -4.54 -4.49
C TYR A 146 -10.83 -3.51 -5.62
N GLU A 147 -11.80 -2.59 -5.51
CA GLU A 147 -11.93 -1.51 -6.48
C GLU A 147 -10.68 -0.65 -6.54
N LEU A 148 -10.14 -0.26 -5.38
CA LEU A 148 -8.89 0.50 -5.31
C LEU A 148 -7.69 -0.26 -5.86
N ALA A 149 -7.59 -1.56 -5.57
CA ALA A 149 -6.53 -2.41 -6.14
C ALA A 149 -6.60 -2.53 -7.66
N CYS A 150 -7.79 -2.36 -8.25
CA CYS A 150 -8.00 -2.34 -9.69
C CYS A 150 -7.81 -0.95 -10.29
N SER A 151 -8.55 0.04 -9.79
CA SER A 151 -8.66 1.38 -10.42
C SER A 151 -7.50 2.30 -10.07
N LEU A 152 -6.88 2.14 -8.87
CA LEU A 152 -5.65 2.82 -8.45
C LEU A 152 -4.45 1.88 -8.39
N ASN A 153 -4.39 0.91 -9.29
CA ASN A 153 -3.33 -0.09 -9.30
C ASN A 153 -1.92 0.52 -9.37
N ASN A 154 -1.76 1.68 -10.02
CA ASN A 154 -0.50 2.43 -10.07
C ASN A 154 -0.08 3.09 -8.74
N ARG A 155 -0.93 3.06 -7.72
CA ARG A 155 -0.68 3.64 -6.39
C ARG A 155 -0.75 2.59 -5.27
N ILE A 156 -1.52 1.51 -5.46
CA ILE A 156 -1.81 0.50 -4.43
C ILE A 156 -0.94 -0.74 -4.64
N ALA A 157 -0.08 -1.04 -3.68
CA ALA A 157 0.84 -2.16 -3.75
C ALA A 157 0.22 -3.50 -3.29
N ALA A 158 -0.69 -3.45 -2.31
CA ALA A 158 -1.39 -4.64 -1.82
C ALA A 158 -2.70 -4.28 -1.13
N ALA A 159 -3.61 -5.26 -1.06
CA ALA A 159 -4.95 -5.12 -0.53
C ALA A 159 -5.33 -6.25 0.44
N GLY A 160 -6.10 -5.90 1.50
CA GLY A 160 -6.64 -6.85 2.46
C GLY A 160 -8.15 -6.68 2.64
N ALA A 161 -8.97 -7.60 2.17
CA ALA A 161 -10.43 -7.54 2.26
C ALA A 161 -10.97 -8.51 3.30
N VAL A 162 -11.82 -8.00 4.22
CA VAL A 162 -12.46 -8.81 5.25
C VAL A 162 -13.97 -8.81 5.06
N ALA A 163 -14.58 -9.99 5.15
CA ALA A 163 -16.00 -10.26 5.06
C ALA A 163 -16.65 -9.73 3.76
N ARG A 164 -15.92 -9.75 2.64
CA ARG A 164 -16.48 -9.40 1.32
C ARG A 164 -15.61 -9.97 0.18
N THR A 165 -16.27 -10.26 -0.94
CA THR A 165 -15.66 -10.65 -2.22
C THR A 165 -15.73 -9.51 -3.23
N MET A 166 -15.16 -9.69 -4.41
CA MET A 166 -15.22 -8.69 -5.49
C MET A 166 -16.66 -8.48 -5.96
N GLN A 167 -17.00 -7.23 -6.21
CA GLN A 167 -18.23 -6.91 -6.90
C GLN A 167 -18.13 -7.26 -8.39
N GLY A 168 -19.26 -7.67 -9.00
CA GLY A 168 -19.30 -8.11 -10.39
C GLY A 168 -18.83 -7.08 -11.40
N GLU A 169 -19.14 -5.79 -11.20
CA GLU A 169 -18.68 -4.72 -12.08
C GLU A 169 -17.17 -4.52 -11.96
N THR A 170 -16.63 -4.45 -10.73
CA THR A 170 -15.19 -4.41 -10.49
C THR A 170 -14.48 -5.61 -11.13
N PHE A 171 -15.01 -6.81 -10.95
CA PHE A 171 -14.47 -8.05 -11.53
C PHE A 171 -14.36 -7.98 -13.06
N ASN A 172 -15.40 -7.46 -13.72
CA ASN A 172 -15.46 -7.40 -15.18
C ASN A 172 -14.58 -6.31 -15.79
N ASN A 173 -14.29 -5.23 -15.03
CA ASN A 173 -13.55 -4.06 -15.52
C ASN A 173 -12.12 -3.97 -14.99
N CYS A 174 -11.75 -4.80 -14.01
CA CYS A 174 -10.43 -4.80 -13.41
C CYS A 174 -9.35 -5.23 -14.41
N ALA A 175 -8.26 -4.47 -14.49
CA ALA A 175 -7.12 -4.79 -15.35
C ALA A 175 -5.83 -4.29 -14.69
N PRO A 176 -5.35 -4.94 -13.60
CA PRO A 176 -4.17 -4.51 -12.90
C PRO A 176 -2.93 -4.55 -13.81
N GLN A 177 -2.09 -3.53 -13.72
CA GLN A 177 -0.93 -3.34 -14.59
C GLN A 177 0.37 -3.88 -13.96
N HIS A 178 0.34 -4.21 -12.67
CA HIS A 178 1.47 -4.84 -11.97
C HIS A 178 0.94 -5.92 -11.02
N PRO A 179 1.78 -6.90 -10.63
CA PRO A 179 1.44 -7.90 -9.63
C PRO A 179 1.07 -7.24 -8.29
N THR A 180 -0.12 -7.54 -7.78
CA THR A 180 -0.68 -6.92 -6.57
C THR A 180 -0.99 -7.99 -5.53
N GLY A 181 -0.45 -7.85 -4.33
CA GLY A 181 -0.76 -8.76 -3.23
C GLY A 181 -2.21 -8.61 -2.77
N VAL A 182 -2.96 -9.73 -2.68
CA VAL A 182 -4.35 -9.71 -2.22
C VAL A 182 -4.58 -10.75 -1.14
N LEU A 183 -5.00 -10.28 0.04
CA LEU A 183 -5.46 -11.12 1.15
C LEU A 183 -6.98 -11.00 1.30
N THR A 184 -7.64 -12.13 1.44
CA THR A 184 -9.08 -12.20 1.73
C THR A 184 -9.35 -13.01 2.99
N ILE A 185 -10.17 -12.49 3.90
CA ILE A 185 -10.61 -13.19 5.13
C ILE A 185 -12.13 -13.30 5.08
N LEU A 186 -12.67 -14.51 4.93
CA LEU A 186 -14.10 -14.75 4.72
C LEU A 186 -14.63 -15.90 5.58
N GLY A 187 -15.79 -15.67 6.20
CA GLY A 187 -16.58 -16.70 6.88
C GLY A 187 -17.43 -17.54 5.92
N THR A 188 -17.43 -18.87 6.07
CA THR A 188 -18.25 -19.73 5.21
C THR A 188 -19.74 -19.74 5.59
N ALA A 189 -20.10 -19.23 6.78
CA ALA A 189 -21.47 -19.07 7.26
C ALA A 189 -21.88 -17.59 7.30
N ASP A 190 -21.21 -16.72 6.55
CA ASP A 190 -21.55 -15.31 6.44
C ASP A 190 -22.89 -15.15 5.73
N GLY A 191 -23.92 -14.71 6.50
CA GLY A 191 -25.28 -14.51 5.99
C GLY A 191 -25.49 -13.17 5.29
N ILE A 192 -24.48 -12.28 5.25
CA ILE A 192 -24.51 -10.97 4.61
C ILE A 192 -23.69 -10.97 3.32
N SER A 193 -22.51 -11.59 3.37
CA SER A 193 -21.59 -11.74 2.24
C SER A 193 -21.43 -13.21 1.94
N ASP A 194 -22.41 -13.79 1.21
CA ASP A 194 -22.37 -15.22 0.90
C ASP A 194 -21.02 -15.61 0.27
N TYR A 195 -20.38 -16.60 0.88
CA TYR A 195 -19.11 -17.16 0.43
C TYR A 195 -19.14 -17.63 -1.02
N ASN A 196 -20.33 -18.09 -1.50
CA ASN A 196 -20.53 -18.55 -2.87
C ASN A 196 -20.98 -17.46 -3.83
N GLY A 197 -20.94 -16.20 -3.40
CA GLY A 197 -21.35 -15.04 -4.19
C GLY A 197 -22.84 -14.72 -4.06
N ILE A 198 -23.22 -13.54 -4.56
CA ILE A 198 -24.59 -13.03 -4.48
C ILE A 198 -25.10 -12.75 -5.88
N THR A 199 -26.18 -13.45 -6.25
CA THR A 199 -26.92 -13.24 -7.52
C THR A 199 -28.33 -12.80 -7.22
N PHE A 200 -28.79 -11.74 -7.89
CA PHE A 200 -30.15 -11.25 -7.79
C PHE A 200 -30.69 -10.93 -9.20
N ASN A 201 -31.88 -11.41 -9.53
CA ASN A 201 -32.50 -11.27 -10.84
C ASN A 201 -31.58 -11.69 -12.02
N GLY A 202 -30.77 -12.73 -11.83
CA GLY A 202 -29.84 -13.22 -12.86
C GLY A 202 -28.57 -12.37 -13.04
N ILE A 203 -28.39 -11.33 -12.24
CA ILE A 203 -27.18 -10.49 -12.24
C ILE A 203 -26.33 -10.92 -11.04
N GLN A 204 -25.08 -11.27 -11.28
CA GLN A 204 -24.11 -11.56 -10.23
C GLN A 204 -23.57 -10.24 -9.67
N TYR A 205 -24.04 -9.88 -8.47
CA TYR A 205 -23.60 -8.65 -7.79
C TYR A 205 -22.26 -8.83 -7.10
N TYR A 206 -22.01 -9.98 -6.48
CA TYR A 206 -20.75 -10.33 -5.86
C TYR A 206 -20.29 -11.68 -6.37
N MET A 207 -19.02 -11.76 -6.68
CA MET A 207 -18.38 -12.99 -7.09
C MET A 207 -18.28 -13.96 -5.90
N SER A 208 -18.21 -15.24 -6.15
CA SER A 208 -17.84 -16.20 -5.10
C SER A 208 -16.40 -15.99 -4.63
N ALA A 209 -16.06 -16.54 -3.47
CA ALA A 209 -14.67 -16.59 -3.00
C ALA A 209 -13.75 -17.22 -4.04
N ALA A 210 -14.17 -18.34 -4.66
CA ALA A 210 -13.38 -19.04 -5.66
C ALA A 210 -13.12 -18.19 -6.90
N GLU A 211 -14.14 -17.48 -7.42
CA GLU A 211 -13.99 -16.57 -8.57
C GLU A 211 -13.09 -15.40 -8.24
N THR A 212 -13.25 -14.78 -7.07
CA THR A 212 -12.42 -13.66 -6.59
C THR A 212 -10.94 -14.07 -6.52
N HIS A 213 -10.63 -15.21 -5.90
CA HIS A 213 -9.25 -15.68 -5.77
C HIS A 213 -8.69 -16.14 -7.11
N GLY A 214 -9.49 -16.82 -7.94
CA GLY A 214 -9.10 -17.25 -9.27
C GLY A 214 -8.74 -16.10 -10.19
N TYR A 215 -9.50 -14.97 -10.09
CA TYR A 215 -9.18 -13.73 -10.78
C TYR A 215 -7.79 -13.20 -10.40
N TRP A 216 -7.56 -12.99 -9.11
CA TRP A 216 -6.30 -12.42 -8.63
C TRP A 216 -5.11 -13.36 -8.82
N ALA A 217 -5.33 -14.68 -8.69
CA ALA A 217 -4.32 -15.68 -9.02
C ALA A 217 -3.90 -15.60 -10.50
N THR A 218 -4.89 -15.47 -11.41
CA THR A 218 -4.63 -15.31 -12.84
C THR A 218 -3.93 -14.00 -13.15
N ALA A 219 -4.39 -12.88 -12.58
CA ALA A 219 -3.81 -11.56 -12.78
C ALA A 219 -2.35 -11.49 -12.31
N ASN A 220 -2.01 -12.22 -11.25
CA ASN A 220 -0.66 -12.31 -10.69
C ASN A 220 0.19 -13.46 -11.27
N ASN A 221 -0.27 -14.13 -12.33
CA ASN A 221 0.40 -15.29 -12.93
C ASN A 221 0.72 -16.42 -11.93
N CYS A 222 -0.14 -16.61 -10.94
CA CYS A 222 -0.02 -17.68 -9.96
C CYS A 222 -0.56 -19.02 -10.53
N ASP A 223 -0.12 -20.12 -9.91
CA ASP A 223 -0.73 -21.43 -10.15
C ASP A 223 -2.23 -21.40 -9.84
N ALA A 224 -3.03 -22.09 -10.64
CA ALA A 224 -4.49 -22.14 -10.43
C ALA A 224 -4.87 -22.85 -9.12
N ASN A 225 -4.04 -23.76 -8.64
CA ASN A 225 -4.28 -24.53 -7.42
C ASN A 225 -3.45 -23.96 -6.26
N PRO A 226 -4.09 -23.52 -5.17
CA PRO A 226 -3.36 -23.04 -3.99
C PRO A 226 -2.75 -24.17 -3.18
N THR A 227 -1.73 -23.84 -2.42
CA THR A 227 -1.33 -24.69 -1.28
C THR A 227 -2.26 -24.39 -0.10
N MET A 228 -2.63 -25.44 0.66
CA MET A 228 -3.49 -25.29 1.83
C MET A 228 -2.75 -25.72 3.10
N SER A 229 -2.96 -24.98 4.17
CA SER A 229 -2.55 -25.33 5.54
C SER A 229 -3.65 -24.97 6.52
N THR A 230 -3.69 -25.64 7.67
CA THR A 230 -4.62 -25.32 8.76
C THR A 230 -3.96 -24.36 9.75
N VAL A 231 -4.73 -23.41 10.26
CA VAL A 231 -4.35 -22.60 11.43
C VAL A 231 -4.74 -23.38 12.70
N ALA A 232 -3.93 -23.26 13.75
CA ALA A 232 -4.26 -23.92 15.02
C ALA A 232 -5.57 -23.37 15.60
N ASN A 233 -6.51 -24.26 15.89
CA ASN A 233 -7.76 -23.90 16.60
C ASN A 233 -7.44 -23.75 18.09
N THR A 234 -7.15 -22.52 18.49
CA THR A 234 -6.77 -22.13 19.87
C THR A 234 -7.98 -21.76 20.72
N ASN A 235 -9.05 -21.27 20.06
CA ASN A 235 -10.33 -20.96 20.70
C ASN A 235 -11.43 -21.93 20.24
N THR A 236 -11.51 -23.08 20.87
CA THR A 236 -12.51 -24.11 20.54
C THR A 236 -13.94 -23.73 20.89
N SER A 237 -14.18 -22.56 21.54
CA SER A 237 -15.51 -22.14 21.99
C SER A 237 -16.23 -21.24 20.99
N ASP A 238 -15.56 -20.69 19.97
CA ASP A 238 -16.19 -19.83 18.97
C ASP A 238 -16.90 -20.60 17.84
N GLY A 239 -16.69 -21.92 17.78
CA GLY A 239 -17.38 -22.83 16.84
C GLY A 239 -16.86 -22.76 15.42
N SER A 240 -15.73 -22.09 15.18
CA SER A 240 -15.11 -21.92 13.87
C SER A 240 -13.68 -22.44 13.83
N THR A 241 -13.13 -22.59 12.63
CA THR A 241 -11.72 -22.96 12.39
C THR A 241 -11.21 -22.20 11.17
N VAL A 242 -9.88 -22.11 11.00
CA VAL A 242 -9.30 -21.38 9.90
C VAL A 242 -8.42 -22.27 9.02
N GLU A 243 -8.68 -22.21 7.71
CA GLU A 243 -7.86 -22.79 6.65
C GLU A 243 -7.16 -21.63 5.90
N ARG A 244 -5.83 -21.72 5.70
CA ARG A 244 -5.05 -20.77 4.90
C ARG A 244 -4.78 -21.36 3.53
N TYR A 245 -5.18 -20.66 2.49
CA TYR A 245 -4.87 -20.96 1.11
C TYR A 245 -3.90 -19.93 0.57
N SER A 246 -2.90 -20.37 -0.20
CA SER A 246 -1.89 -19.47 -0.78
C SER A 246 -1.63 -19.85 -2.23
N TRP A 247 -1.81 -18.89 -3.13
CA TRP A 247 -1.48 -19.01 -4.56
C TRP A 247 -0.12 -18.38 -4.82
N LYS A 248 0.71 -19.12 -5.52
CA LYS A 248 2.10 -18.74 -5.81
C LYS A 248 2.33 -18.70 -7.30
N ASP A 249 3.17 -17.78 -7.74
CA ASP A 249 3.68 -17.77 -9.11
C ASP A 249 4.72 -18.88 -9.34
N ALA A 250 5.23 -18.99 -10.58
CA ALA A 250 6.24 -19.97 -10.96
C ALA A 250 7.56 -19.82 -10.18
N SER A 251 7.81 -18.67 -9.58
CA SER A 251 8.98 -18.40 -8.74
C SER A 251 8.77 -18.80 -7.28
N GLY A 252 7.58 -19.25 -6.93
CA GLY A 252 7.18 -19.59 -5.57
C GLY A 252 6.76 -18.39 -4.72
N CYS A 253 6.58 -17.22 -5.33
CA CYS A 253 6.13 -16.00 -4.70
C CYS A 253 4.64 -16.03 -4.45
N THR A 254 4.20 -15.86 -3.21
CA THR A 254 2.78 -15.80 -2.86
C THR A 254 2.23 -14.42 -3.19
N TYR A 255 1.19 -14.33 -4.01
CA TYR A 255 0.51 -13.08 -4.33
C TYR A 255 -0.95 -13.06 -3.87
N VAL A 256 -1.58 -14.22 -3.67
CA VAL A 256 -2.95 -14.30 -3.18
C VAL A 256 -2.99 -15.20 -1.96
N GLU A 257 -3.58 -14.71 -0.88
CA GLU A 257 -3.88 -15.53 0.30
C GLU A 257 -5.36 -15.43 0.65
N HIS A 258 -5.91 -16.54 1.11
CA HIS A 258 -7.25 -16.62 1.63
C HIS A 258 -7.26 -17.33 2.98
N LEU A 259 -7.72 -16.60 4.00
CA LEU A 259 -8.05 -17.16 5.30
C LEU A 259 -9.56 -17.48 5.32
N LYS A 260 -9.86 -18.75 5.09
CA LYS A 260 -11.22 -19.28 5.09
C LYS A 260 -11.61 -19.63 6.50
N VAL A 261 -12.51 -18.84 7.09
CA VAL A 261 -13.04 -19.11 8.42
C VAL A 261 -14.24 -20.06 8.28
N VAL A 262 -14.00 -21.33 8.51
CA VAL A 262 -15.02 -22.39 8.42
C VAL A 262 -16.02 -22.20 9.55
N ASN A 263 -17.32 -22.11 9.24
CA ASN A 263 -18.42 -21.72 10.11
C ASN A 263 -18.35 -20.29 10.67
N GLY A 264 -17.40 -19.45 10.21
CA GLY A 264 -17.35 -18.03 10.57
C GLY A 264 -18.48 -17.25 9.91
N GLY A 265 -18.90 -16.17 10.54
CA GLY A 265 -19.94 -15.24 10.10
C GLY A 265 -19.40 -14.04 9.37
N HIS A 266 -20.15 -12.91 9.45
CA HIS A 266 -19.78 -11.61 8.93
C HIS A 266 -18.87 -10.90 9.94
N ASP A 267 -17.64 -11.39 10.11
CA ASP A 267 -16.81 -11.13 11.25
C ASP A 267 -15.50 -10.38 10.87
N TRP A 268 -14.91 -9.72 11.88
CA TRP A 268 -13.52 -9.31 11.87
C TRP A 268 -12.78 -10.19 12.88
N PRO A 269 -12.18 -11.30 12.45
CA PRO A 269 -11.48 -12.23 13.33
C PRO A 269 -10.47 -11.56 14.25
N GLY A 270 -10.41 -12.00 15.50
CA GLY A 270 -9.59 -11.41 16.55
C GLY A 270 -10.27 -10.26 17.33
N VAL A 271 -11.37 -9.71 16.80
CA VAL A 271 -12.21 -8.71 17.49
C VAL A 271 -13.58 -9.28 17.80
N PHE A 272 -14.23 -9.88 16.83
CA PHE A 272 -15.49 -10.60 16.96
C PHE A 272 -15.55 -11.75 15.96
N GLY A 273 -16.28 -12.81 16.30
CA GLY A 273 -16.35 -14.06 15.56
C GLY A 273 -15.18 -15.00 15.89
N ASN A 274 -14.44 -15.43 14.89
CA ASN A 274 -13.29 -16.30 15.08
C ASN A 274 -12.17 -15.64 15.87
N MET A 275 -11.57 -16.37 16.82
CA MET A 275 -10.49 -15.89 17.70
C MET A 275 -9.19 -16.68 17.55
N ASP A 276 -9.06 -17.48 16.49
CA ASP A 276 -7.81 -18.21 16.19
C ASP A 276 -6.80 -17.35 15.45
N ILE A 277 -7.25 -16.30 14.78
CA ILE A 277 -6.43 -15.31 14.07
C ILE A 277 -6.82 -13.90 14.49
N ASP A 278 -5.91 -12.96 14.30
CA ASP A 278 -6.15 -11.53 14.36
C ASP A 278 -6.10 -10.97 12.93
N ALA A 279 -7.25 -10.59 12.38
CA ALA A 279 -7.35 -10.11 11.01
C ALA A 279 -6.48 -8.88 10.75
N SER A 280 -6.34 -7.98 11.74
CA SER A 280 -5.50 -6.79 11.63
C SER A 280 -4.01 -7.14 11.49
N GLN A 281 -3.55 -8.11 12.29
CA GLN A 281 -2.17 -8.62 12.22
C GLN A 281 -1.92 -9.39 10.92
N GLU A 282 -2.87 -10.22 10.49
CA GLU A 282 -2.78 -10.98 9.25
C GLU A 282 -2.70 -10.04 8.03
N ILE A 283 -3.54 -8.99 8.01
CA ILE A 283 -3.52 -7.98 6.95
C ILE A 283 -2.15 -7.30 6.90
N TRP A 284 -1.66 -6.76 8.02
CA TRP A 284 -0.38 -6.07 8.03
C TRP A 284 0.77 -7.01 7.66
N SER A 285 0.81 -8.20 8.23
CA SER A 285 1.82 -9.21 7.93
C SER A 285 1.84 -9.62 6.46
N PHE A 286 0.69 -9.54 5.78
CA PHE A 286 0.58 -9.81 4.36
C PHE A 286 0.99 -8.59 3.53
N VAL A 287 0.30 -7.45 3.67
CA VAL A 287 0.47 -6.29 2.77
C VAL A 287 1.86 -5.67 2.86
N SER A 288 2.47 -5.65 4.05
CA SER A 288 3.80 -5.05 4.27
C SER A 288 4.94 -5.72 3.49
N ARG A 289 4.69 -6.91 2.93
CA ARG A 289 5.66 -7.64 2.10
C ARG A 289 5.74 -7.11 0.66
N TYR A 290 4.83 -6.24 0.23
CA TYR A 290 4.72 -5.82 -1.16
C TYR A 290 5.12 -4.35 -1.34
N ASN A 291 5.54 -4.05 -2.55
CA ASN A 291 5.63 -2.72 -3.11
C ASN A 291 5.03 -2.72 -4.53
N LEU A 292 5.01 -1.58 -5.21
CA LEU A 292 4.49 -1.48 -6.58
C LEU A 292 5.25 -2.36 -7.61
N SER A 293 6.41 -2.92 -7.25
CA SER A 293 7.13 -3.89 -8.08
C SER A 293 6.78 -5.34 -7.74
N GLY A 294 5.88 -5.58 -6.76
CA GLY A 294 5.47 -6.90 -6.30
C GLY A 294 6.03 -7.29 -4.94
N LEU A 295 6.16 -8.59 -4.68
CA LEU A 295 6.62 -9.15 -3.40
C LEU A 295 8.11 -8.86 -3.18
N VAL A 296 8.43 -8.09 -2.13
CA VAL A 296 9.82 -7.72 -1.79
C VAL A 296 10.64 -8.95 -1.42
N GLY A 297 11.80 -9.10 -2.06
CA GLY A 297 12.72 -10.20 -1.79
C GLY A 297 12.29 -11.55 -2.37
N CYS A 298 11.18 -11.59 -3.10
CA CYS A 298 10.86 -12.73 -3.91
C CYS A 298 11.66 -12.64 -5.21
N ALA A 299 12.61 -13.53 -5.40
CA ALA A 299 13.30 -13.64 -6.66
C ALA A 299 12.27 -14.07 -7.71
N THR A 300 11.87 -13.15 -8.60
CA THR A 300 11.35 -13.61 -9.88
C THR A 300 12.45 -14.51 -10.45
N ASN A 301 12.17 -15.80 -10.66
CA ASN A 301 12.96 -16.65 -11.55
C ASN A 301 12.73 -16.16 -12.99
N SER A 302 13.02 -14.89 -13.27
CA SER A 302 13.56 -14.59 -14.56
C SER A 302 14.79 -15.49 -14.64
N ILE A 303 14.79 -16.43 -15.61
CA ILE A 303 15.95 -17.21 -15.99
C ILE A 303 17.16 -16.34 -15.66
N GLU A 304 17.91 -16.69 -14.62
CA GLU A 304 19.25 -16.16 -14.46
C GLU A 304 19.94 -16.47 -15.77
N ASN A 305 19.95 -15.49 -16.67
CA ASN A 305 21.16 -15.29 -17.41
C ASN A 305 22.20 -15.14 -16.30
N THR A 306 23.00 -16.17 -16.12
CA THR A 306 24.29 -16.16 -15.43
C THR A 306 25.20 -15.15 -16.14
N LEU A 307 24.88 -13.88 -16.00
CA LEU A 307 25.69 -12.74 -16.35
C LEU A 307 25.53 -11.77 -15.18
N GLY A 308 26.49 -11.86 -14.27
CA GLY A 308 26.95 -10.87 -13.33
C GLY A 308 25.95 -9.88 -12.74
N GLN A 309 26.04 -9.67 -11.42
CA GLN A 309 25.51 -8.57 -10.61
C GLN A 309 24.75 -7.53 -11.44
N GLU A 310 23.46 -7.33 -11.22
CA GLU A 310 22.72 -6.23 -11.84
C GLU A 310 23.50 -4.93 -11.58
N GLU A 311 24.09 -4.46 -12.65
CA GLU A 311 24.81 -3.19 -12.72
C GLU A 311 23.76 -2.08 -12.70
N VAL A 312 23.32 -1.65 -11.52
CA VAL A 312 22.30 -0.61 -11.33
C VAL A 312 22.98 0.76 -11.33
N LEU A 313 22.58 1.62 -12.28
CA LEU A 313 22.92 3.04 -12.24
C LEU A 313 22.31 3.68 -10.99
N ARG A 314 23.15 4.35 -10.20
CA ARG A 314 22.70 5.16 -9.07
C ARG A 314 22.91 6.63 -9.37
N VAL A 315 21.90 7.46 -9.09
CA VAL A 315 21.96 8.90 -9.35
C VAL A 315 21.52 9.63 -8.08
N PHE A 316 22.42 10.42 -7.52
CA PHE A 316 22.18 11.16 -6.29
C PHE A 316 23.00 12.46 -6.20
N PRO A 317 22.59 13.41 -5.34
CA PRO A 317 21.33 13.45 -4.61
C PRO A 317 20.14 13.73 -5.54
N ASN A 318 18.95 13.25 -5.18
CA ASN A 318 17.71 13.61 -5.88
C ASN A 318 16.61 13.80 -4.81
N PRO A 319 16.14 15.02 -4.53
CA PRO A 319 16.44 16.27 -5.25
C PRO A 319 17.88 16.74 -5.17
N PHE A 320 18.33 17.47 -6.21
CA PHE A 320 19.67 18.04 -6.30
C PHE A 320 19.63 19.57 -6.39
N LYS A 321 20.78 20.21 -6.11
CA LYS A 321 20.99 21.68 -6.30
C LYS A 321 21.78 21.95 -7.58
N ASP A 322 23.07 21.82 -7.51
CA ASP A 322 23.96 22.22 -8.60
C ASP A 322 24.68 21.05 -9.25
N GLN A 323 24.71 19.89 -8.61
CA GLN A 323 25.52 18.75 -9.01
C GLN A 323 24.75 17.45 -8.82
N LEU A 324 25.02 16.48 -9.70
CA LEU A 324 24.59 15.09 -9.58
C LEU A 324 25.81 14.18 -9.64
N ILE A 325 25.78 13.13 -8.85
CA ILE A 325 26.71 12.01 -8.95
C ILE A 325 25.97 10.87 -9.64
N VAL A 326 26.56 10.32 -10.68
CA VAL A 326 26.11 9.10 -11.34
C VAL A 326 27.13 8.00 -11.07
N GLU A 327 26.73 6.99 -10.30
CA GLU A 327 27.52 5.77 -10.14
C GLU A 327 27.12 4.77 -11.21
N SER A 328 28.04 4.46 -12.09
CA SER A 328 27.86 3.51 -13.17
C SER A 328 28.69 2.25 -12.92
N PRO A 329 28.06 1.09 -12.80
CA PRO A 329 28.77 -0.18 -12.74
C PRO A 329 29.29 -0.64 -14.12
N PHE A 330 28.84 0.01 -15.21
CA PHE A 330 29.13 -0.42 -16.56
C PHE A 330 30.55 -0.08 -16.96
N GLU A 331 31.29 -1.04 -17.51
CA GLU A 331 32.60 -0.79 -18.08
C GLU A 331 32.51 0.07 -19.35
N GLY A 332 33.50 0.92 -19.53
CA GLY A 332 33.62 1.84 -20.69
C GLY A 332 32.83 3.14 -20.52
N THR A 333 32.74 3.89 -21.59
CA THR A 333 32.08 5.21 -21.63
C THR A 333 30.61 5.05 -22.03
N GLN A 334 29.71 5.63 -21.26
CA GLN A 334 28.28 5.65 -21.53
C GLN A 334 27.83 7.09 -21.80
N ASN A 335 27.08 7.30 -22.86
CA ASN A 335 26.50 8.62 -23.14
C ASN A 335 25.20 8.82 -22.37
N TYR A 336 25.00 10.03 -21.86
CA TYR A 336 23.73 10.46 -21.26
C TYR A 336 23.15 11.68 -21.97
N ALA A 337 21.86 11.84 -21.88
CA ALA A 337 21.12 13.02 -22.30
C ALA A 337 20.13 13.44 -21.22
N LEU A 338 20.09 14.75 -20.93
CA LEU A 338 19.14 15.36 -20.00
C LEU A 338 18.07 16.10 -20.79
N TYR A 339 16.81 15.88 -20.43
CA TYR A 339 15.64 16.51 -21.03
C TYR A 339 14.83 17.26 -19.98
N SER A 340 14.20 18.37 -20.36
CA SER A 340 13.11 18.96 -19.57
C SER A 340 11.89 18.03 -19.56
N ILE A 341 10.93 18.25 -18.63
CA ILE A 341 9.69 17.50 -18.62
C ILE A 341 8.84 17.70 -19.89
N LEU A 342 9.09 18.79 -20.63
CA LEU A 342 8.43 19.06 -21.92
C LEU A 342 9.12 18.32 -23.09
N GLY A 343 10.16 17.53 -22.81
CA GLY A 343 10.91 16.78 -23.82
C GLY A 343 11.99 17.59 -24.53
N GLU A 344 12.26 18.84 -24.10
CA GLU A 344 13.33 19.65 -24.68
C GLU A 344 14.70 19.12 -24.23
N HIS A 345 15.60 19.00 -25.18
CA HIS A 345 16.98 18.59 -24.89
C HIS A 345 17.73 19.69 -24.14
N VAL A 346 18.25 19.39 -22.95
CA VAL A 346 18.95 20.33 -22.07
C VAL A 346 20.46 20.24 -22.23
N LEU A 347 21.00 19.02 -22.11
CA LEU A 347 22.42 18.76 -22.31
C LEU A 347 22.70 17.28 -22.57
N THR A 348 23.89 16.98 -23.13
CA THR A 348 24.44 15.63 -23.24
C THR A 348 25.85 15.60 -22.68
N GLY A 349 26.30 14.41 -22.33
CA GLY A 349 27.66 14.15 -21.87
C GLY A 349 27.91 12.65 -21.78
N SER A 350 29.05 12.32 -21.15
CA SER A 350 29.47 10.93 -20.98
C SER A 350 29.80 10.66 -19.52
N ILE A 351 29.50 9.45 -19.09
CA ILE A 351 29.87 8.89 -17.77
C ILE A 351 30.82 7.71 -18.02
N HIS A 352 31.59 7.41 -16.99
CA HIS A 352 32.52 6.27 -17.00
C HIS A 352 32.18 5.30 -15.87
N SER A 353 32.77 4.12 -15.90
CA SER A 353 32.67 3.17 -14.77
C SER A 353 33.11 3.84 -13.47
N GLY A 354 32.34 3.57 -12.39
CA GLY A 354 32.47 4.25 -11.09
C GLY A 354 31.66 5.54 -11.02
N SER A 355 32.13 6.53 -10.25
CA SER A 355 31.39 7.77 -9.98
C SER A 355 31.76 8.86 -10.98
N THR A 356 30.75 9.47 -11.61
CA THR A 356 30.89 10.65 -12.46
C THR A 356 30.08 11.80 -11.91
N LEU A 357 30.69 12.97 -11.74
CA LEU A 357 30.03 14.20 -11.34
C LEU A 357 29.47 14.94 -12.56
N ILE A 358 28.22 15.32 -12.53
CA ILE A 358 27.56 16.12 -13.57
C ILE A 358 27.20 17.50 -12.98
N GLU A 359 27.76 18.55 -13.59
CA GLU A 359 27.50 19.95 -13.21
C GLU A 359 26.21 20.45 -13.85
N LEU A 360 25.24 20.87 -13.04
CA LEU A 360 23.91 21.32 -13.46
C LEU A 360 23.53 22.68 -12.85
N SER A 361 24.51 23.46 -12.37
CA SER A 361 24.28 24.77 -11.77
C SER A 361 23.58 25.77 -12.70
N LYS A 362 23.74 25.62 -14.01
CA LYS A 362 23.21 26.55 -15.02
C LYS A 362 21.80 26.26 -15.50
N ILE A 363 21.18 25.12 -15.13
CA ILE A 363 19.81 24.82 -15.51
C ILE A 363 18.83 25.38 -14.47
N PRO A 364 17.58 25.76 -14.85
CA PRO A 364 16.56 26.23 -13.90
C PRO A 364 16.13 25.16 -12.91
N ASP A 365 15.50 25.58 -11.79
CA ASP A 365 14.80 24.66 -10.92
C ASP A 365 13.65 24.00 -11.67
N GLY A 366 13.40 22.71 -11.45
CA GLY A 366 12.37 21.99 -12.17
C GLY A 366 12.55 20.48 -12.21
N LEU A 367 11.69 19.83 -12.99
CA LEU A 367 11.71 18.40 -13.26
C LEU A 367 12.49 18.12 -14.56
N TYR A 368 13.32 17.11 -14.50
CA TYR A 368 14.15 16.66 -15.62
C TYR A 368 14.11 15.14 -15.76
N ILE A 369 14.44 14.66 -16.96
CA ILE A 369 14.59 13.23 -17.25
C ILE A 369 16.02 13.00 -17.77
N LEU A 370 16.81 12.25 -17.02
CA LEU A 370 18.12 11.79 -17.41
C LEU A 370 18.00 10.43 -18.12
N LYS A 371 18.46 10.34 -19.35
CA LYS A 371 18.52 9.08 -20.12
C LYS A 371 19.93 8.58 -20.25
N ILE A 372 20.17 7.33 -19.86
CA ILE A 372 21.44 6.61 -19.95
C ILE A 372 21.14 5.16 -20.36
N ARG A 373 21.72 4.66 -21.44
CA ARG A 373 21.54 3.26 -21.91
C ARG A 373 20.07 2.80 -22.01
N GLY A 374 19.17 3.69 -22.39
CA GLY A 374 17.74 3.37 -22.47
C GLY A 374 16.97 3.47 -21.15
N GLN A 375 17.65 3.59 -20.01
CA GLN A 375 17.01 3.91 -18.74
C GLN A 375 16.65 5.39 -18.67
N ALA A 376 15.50 5.72 -18.10
CA ALA A 376 15.01 7.08 -17.87
C ALA A 376 14.85 7.32 -16.37
N ILE A 377 15.59 8.28 -15.83
CA ILE A 377 15.64 8.60 -14.41
C ILE A 377 15.05 10.00 -14.20
N LYS A 378 14.00 10.10 -13.39
CA LYS A 378 13.38 11.37 -13.01
C LYS A 378 14.28 12.11 -12.01
N LEU A 379 14.56 13.36 -12.27
CA LEU A 379 15.38 14.23 -11.44
C LEU A 379 14.62 15.48 -11.03
N ILE A 380 14.85 15.94 -9.81
CA ILE A 380 14.23 17.15 -9.26
C ILE A 380 15.36 18.13 -8.89
N LYS A 381 15.41 19.29 -9.56
CA LYS A 381 16.28 20.38 -9.15
C LYS A 381 15.53 21.34 -8.23
N ARG A 382 16.12 21.65 -7.08
CA ARG A 382 15.63 22.64 -6.12
C ARG A 382 16.78 23.46 -5.58
N LYS A 383 16.50 24.75 -5.32
CA LYS A 383 17.45 25.68 -4.65
C LYS A 383 17.83 25.21 -3.25
#